data_84ba6f7f4a5fc0b86c909c26fa4cf207
#
_entry.id   84ba6f7f4a5fc0b86c909c26fa4cf207
#
_cell.length_a   1.000
_cell.length_b   1.000
_cell.length_c   1.000
_cell.angle_alpha   90.00
_cell.angle_beta   90.00
_cell.angle_gamma   90.00
#
_symmetry.space_group_name_H-M   'P 1'
#
loop_
_entity.id
_entity.type
_entity.pdbx_description
1 polymer ?
#
loop_
_entity_poly.entity_id
_entity_poly.type
_entity_poly.pdbx_seq_one_letter_code
_entity_poly.pdbx_strand_id
1 'polypeptide(L)'
;NVSLTITGTNGKSTTCKLLYDILKDQKKDVRLAGNIGTPILSINKISKKTIFVIEASSYQLEYSKIFSSKFAAILNIAPDHLERHGNLKNYIEAKFKIFNNRKRGAIGFVNKNDHLIQKRIKTIKPKLKLVNVDTKLNNLILKKIRNKYFLSRSNQANLSFVLEMIKKFNVKPNKLLESVNKFKGLNYRQKIIYNKNKLIIINDSKSTSYSSSKELLEM
;
A
#
# COMPACT_ATOMS: atom_id res chain seq x y z
N ASN A 1 13.26 -15.78 -2.98
CA ASN A 1 11.92 -15.19 -3.04
C ASN A 1 12.01 -13.69 -2.85
N VAL A 2 11.06 -12.94 -3.42
CA VAL A 2 10.98 -11.49 -3.31
C VAL A 2 9.75 -11.13 -2.50
N SER A 3 9.89 -10.24 -1.51
CA SER A 3 8.78 -9.72 -0.73
C SER A 3 8.59 -8.21 -0.97
N LEU A 4 7.34 -7.81 -1.17
CA LEU A 4 6.87 -6.44 -1.15
C LEU A 4 5.98 -6.30 0.08
N THR A 5 6.43 -5.57 1.08
CA THR A 5 5.69 -5.42 2.34
C THR A 5 5.20 -4.00 2.48
N ILE A 6 3.93 -3.85 2.78
CA ILE A 6 3.25 -2.57 2.87
C ILE A 6 2.66 -2.37 4.26
N THR A 7 2.97 -1.24 4.87
CA THR A 7 2.31 -0.72 6.08
C THR A 7 1.87 0.73 5.88
N GLY A 8 1.14 1.25 6.82
CA GLY A 8 0.61 2.61 6.84
C GLY A 8 -0.58 2.69 7.80
N THR A 9 -1.10 3.86 8.05
CA THR A 9 -2.39 3.99 8.74
C THR A 9 -3.49 3.59 7.78
N ASN A 10 -3.58 4.22 6.63
CA ASN A 10 -4.59 3.98 5.61
C ASN A 10 -4.00 3.42 4.31
N GLY A 11 -4.82 2.82 3.44
CA GLY A 11 -4.46 2.41 2.09
C GLY A 11 -3.72 1.07 1.94
N LYS A 12 -3.30 0.42 3.04
CA LYS A 12 -2.54 -0.85 3.02
C LYS A 12 -3.15 -1.92 2.13
N SER A 13 -4.39 -2.29 2.43
CA SER A 13 -5.08 -3.40 1.74
C SER A 13 -5.31 -3.09 0.25
N THR A 14 -5.69 -1.85 -0.07
CA THR A 14 -5.86 -1.38 -1.45
C THR A 14 -4.56 -1.48 -2.24
N THR A 15 -3.46 -0.98 -1.66
CA THR A 15 -2.13 -1.03 -2.28
C THR A 15 -1.67 -2.47 -2.49
N CYS A 16 -1.81 -3.33 -1.48
CA CYS A 16 -1.46 -4.74 -1.59
C CYS A 16 -2.29 -5.48 -2.66
N LYS A 17 -3.61 -5.26 -2.67
CA LYS A 17 -4.48 -5.91 -3.65
C LYS A 17 -4.17 -5.46 -5.07
N LEU A 18 -3.95 -4.17 -5.29
CA LEU A 18 -3.61 -3.63 -6.60
C LEU A 18 -2.25 -4.15 -7.09
N LEU A 19 -1.23 -4.19 -6.22
CA LEU A 19 0.07 -4.81 -6.54
C LEU A 19 -0.08 -6.28 -6.92
N TYR A 20 -0.84 -7.03 -6.14
CA TYR A 20 -1.11 -8.44 -6.39
C TYR A 20 -1.79 -8.63 -7.75
N ASP A 21 -2.85 -7.88 -8.04
CA ASP A 21 -3.61 -8.02 -9.29
C ASP A 21 -2.74 -7.69 -10.51
N ILE A 22 -1.98 -6.58 -10.47
CA ILE A 22 -1.07 -6.22 -11.56
C ILE A 22 -0.04 -7.33 -11.80
N LEU A 23 0.61 -7.84 -10.76
CA LEU A 23 1.63 -8.88 -10.90
C LEU A 23 1.03 -10.21 -11.39
N LYS A 24 -0.19 -10.55 -10.96
CA LYS A 24 -0.93 -11.72 -11.41
C LYS A 24 -1.29 -11.62 -12.89
N ASP A 25 -1.78 -10.48 -13.35
CA ASP A 25 -2.10 -10.21 -14.76
C ASP A 25 -0.85 -10.26 -15.65
N GLN A 26 0.33 -9.98 -15.09
CA GLN A 26 1.63 -10.20 -15.74
C GLN A 26 2.08 -11.68 -15.71
N LYS A 27 1.22 -12.61 -15.28
CA LYS A 27 1.52 -14.04 -15.14
C LYS A 27 2.71 -14.34 -14.21
N LYS A 28 2.94 -13.48 -13.19
CA LYS A 28 3.94 -13.74 -12.15
C LYS A 28 3.38 -14.72 -11.12
N ASP A 29 4.24 -15.55 -10.54
CA ASP A 29 3.89 -16.37 -9.38
C ASP A 29 3.86 -15.48 -8.14
N VAL A 30 2.67 -15.01 -7.77
CA VAL A 30 2.46 -14.02 -6.71
C VAL A 30 1.49 -14.55 -5.65
N ARG A 31 1.77 -14.22 -4.39
CA ARG A 31 0.91 -14.52 -3.23
C ARG A 31 0.57 -13.24 -2.49
N LEU A 32 -0.69 -13.08 -2.16
CA LEU A 32 -1.18 -12.01 -1.27
C LEU A 32 -1.29 -12.57 0.14
N ALA A 33 -0.61 -11.94 1.10
CA ALA A 33 -0.43 -12.49 2.43
C ALA A 33 -0.41 -11.43 3.53
N GLY A 34 -0.50 -11.89 4.77
CA GLY A 34 -0.37 -11.07 5.97
C GLY A 34 -1.71 -10.69 6.58
N ASN A 35 -1.91 -9.40 6.86
CA ASN A 35 -3.16 -8.88 7.44
C ASN A 35 -4.34 -8.91 6.45
N ILE A 36 -4.06 -9.14 5.18
CA ILE A 36 -5.03 -9.42 4.10
C ILE A 36 -4.57 -10.65 3.32
N GLY A 37 -5.52 -11.38 2.72
CA GLY A 37 -5.23 -12.58 1.97
C GLY A 37 -5.00 -13.79 2.86
N THR A 38 -3.98 -14.60 2.55
CA THR A 38 -3.67 -15.82 3.29
C THR A 38 -2.63 -15.53 4.38
N PRO A 39 -2.76 -16.07 5.60
CA PRO A 39 -1.70 -16.01 6.60
C PRO A 39 -0.37 -16.52 6.02
N ILE A 40 0.74 -15.83 6.27
CA ILE A 40 2.02 -16.13 5.61
C ILE A 40 2.45 -17.57 5.82
N LEU A 41 2.28 -18.09 7.04
CA LEU A 41 2.68 -19.45 7.41
C LEU A 41 1.78 -20.56 6.82
N SER A 42 0.60 -20.19 6.30
CA SER A 42 -0.33 -21.13 5.66
C SER A 42 -0.10 -21.26 4.15
N ILE A 43 0.89 -20.53 3.59
CA ILE A 43 1.13 -20.55 2.15
C ILE A 43 1.94 -21.76 1.77
N ASN A 44 1.34 -22.63 0.96
CA ASN A 44 1.96 -23.80 0.38
C ASN A 44 2.42 -23.54 -1.06
N LYS A 45 3.19 -24.48 -1.62
CA LYS A 45 3.66 -24.45 -3.03
C LYS A 45 4.42 -23.17 -3.38
N ILE A 46 5.51 -22.93 -2.67
CA ILE A 46 6.41 -21.80 -2.86
C ILE A 46 7.58 -22.19 -3.78
N SER A 47 7.86 -21.40 -4.79
CA SER A 47 9.03 -21.53 -5.66
C SER A 47 10.06 -20.43 -5.40
N LYS A 48 11.28 -20.58 -5.91
CA LYS A 48 12.30 -19.49 -5.87
C LYS A 48 11.85 -18.21 -6.57
N LYS A 49 10.88 -18.30 -7.50
CA LYS A 49 10.33 -17.18 -8.28
C LYS A 49 9.09 -16.55 -7.63
N THR A 50 8.56 -17.13 -6.55
CA THR A 50 7.36 -16.63 -5.87
C THR A 50 7.61 -15.23 -5.31
N ILE A 51 6.70 -14.32 -5.62
CA ILE A 51 6.65 -12.95 -5.13
C ILE A 51 5.58 -12.88 -4.04
N PHE A 52 5.94 -12.36 -2.87
CA PHE A 52 5.01 -12.14 -1.77
C PHE A 52 4.63 -10.67 -1.71
N VAL A 53 3.36 -10.36 -1.80
CA VAL A 53 2.78 -9.07 -1.47
C VAL A 53 2.19 -9.19 -0.08
N ILE A 54 2.76 -8.48 0.89
CA ILE A 54 2.48 -8.66 2.31
C ILE A 54 1.90 -7.37 2.89
N GLU A 55 0.70 -7.45 3.44
CA GLU A 55 0.18 -6.41 4.30
C GLU A 55 0.67 -6.63 5.73
N ALA A 56 1.31 -5.62 6.33
CA ALA A 56 1.77 -5.67 7.70
C ALA A 56 1.10 -4.57 8.55
N SER A 57 0.42 -4.97 9.62
CA SER A 57 -0.09 -4.05 10.64
C SER A 57 1.02 -3.56 11.57
N SER A 58 0.78 -2.47 12.32
CA SER A 58 1.71 -2.02 13.36
C SER A 58 1.92 -3.07 14.45
N TYR A 59 0.86 -3.82 14.80
CA TYR A 59 0.94 -4.92 15.77
C TYR A 59 1.88 -6.03 15.32
N GLN A 60 1.75 -6.50 14.08
CA GLN A 60 2.63 -7.53 13.53
C GLN A 60 4.08 -7.07 13.47
N LEU A 61 4.33 -5.81 13.07
CA LEU A 61 5.67 -5.24 13.01
C LEU A 61 6.27 -5.03 14.40
N GLU A 62 5.47 -4.68 15.39
CA GLU A 62 5.91 -4.49 16.77
C GLU A 62 6.57 -5.75 17.33
N TYR A 63 5.96 -6.91 17.09
CA TYR A 63 6.47 -8.21 17.55
C TYR A 63 7.49 -8.86 16.61
N SER A 64 7.72 -8.28 15.44
CA SER A 64 8.66 -8.85 14.45
C SER A 64 10.11 -8.51 14.78
N LYS A 65 10.87 -9.49 15.27
CA LYS A 65 12.30 -9.33 15.64
C LYS A 65 13.24 -9.45 14.42
N ILE A 66 13.01 -10.43 13.55
CA ILE A 66 13.91 -10.82 12.46
C ILE A 66 13.32 -10.58 11.06
N PHE A 67 12.13 -9.95 10.99
CA PHE A 67 11.47 -9.71 9.73
C PHE A 67 12.32 -8.86 8.79
N SER A 68 12.41 -9.27 7.53
CA SER A 68 13.14 -8.55 6.48
C SER A 68 12.36 -8.60 5.18
N SER A 69 12.24 -7.47 4.51
CA SER A 69 11.59 -7.38 3.20
C SER A 69 12.53 -6.81 2.15
N LYS A 70 12.45 -7.33 0.92
CA LYS A 70 13.23 -6.81 -0.23
C LYS A 70 12.76 -5.43 -0.62
N PHE A 71 11.44 -5.21 -0.64
CA PHE A 71 10.79 -3.94 -0.91
C PHE A 71 9.78 -3.66 0.20
N ALA A 72 9.95 -2.56 0.91
CA ALA A 72 9.09 -2.21 2.04
C ALA A 72 8.54 -0.79 1.86
N ALA A 73 7.26 -0.57 2.16
CA ALA A 73 6.63 0.73 2.03
C ALA A 73 5.87 1.14 3.30
N ILE A 74 6.04 2.43 3.70
CA ILE A 74 5.15 3.12 4.63
C ILE A 74 4.36 4.15 3.83
N LEU A 75 3.06 3.93 3.69
CA LEU A 75 2.21 4.77 2.84
C LEU A 75 1.93 6.14 3.47
N ASN A 76 1.54 6.14 4.72
CA ASN A 76 1.18 7.32 5.52
C ASN A 76 1.18 6.98 6.99
N ILE A 77 1.23 8.02 7.83
CA ILE A 77 1.08 7.90 9.27
C ILE A 77 0.11 8.98 9.76
N ALA A 78 -0.94 8.56 10.44
CA ALA A 78 -1.85 9.42 11.20
C ALA A 78 -2.11 8.78 12.57
N PRO A 79 -2.51 9.54 13.59
CA PRO A 79 -2.87 8.96 14.89
C PRO A 79 -3.92 7.87 14.75
N ASP A 80 -3.61 6.68 15.25
CA ASP A 80 -4.49 5.51 15.23
C ASP A 80 -3.96 4.49 16.24
N HIS A 81 -4.82 3.68 16.82
CA HIS A 81 -4.44 2.63 17.78
C HIS A 81 -3.57 3.11 18.96
N LEU A 82 -3.78 4.35 19.42
CA LEU A 82 -2.95 4.94 20.49
C LEU A 82 -3.20 4.27 21.83
N GLU A 83 -4.40 3.78 22.06
CA GLU A 83 -4.77 2.97 23.24
C GLU A 83 -3.89 1.72 23.37
N ARG A 84 -3.44 1.15 22.25
CA ARG A 84 -2.59 -0.05 22.20
C ARG A 84 -1.11 0.28 22.27
N HIS A 85 -0.67 1.31 21.52
CA HIS A 85 0.75 1.69 21.44
C HIS A 85 1.17 2.66 22.54
N GLY A 86 0.22 3.16 23.34
CA GLY A 86 0.42 4.15 24.39
C GLY A 86 0.56 5.59 23.89
N ASN A 87 1.22 5.82 22.76
CA ASN A 87 1.38 7.13 22.15
C ASN A 87 1.77 7.05 20.66
N LEU A 88 1.69 8.22 20.00
CA LEU A 88 2.00 8.33 18.56
C LEU A 88 3.45 7.97 18.24
N LYS A 89 4.40 8.27 19.13
CA LYS A 89 5.83 7.94 18.91
C LYS A 89 6.02 6.43 18.81
N ASN A 90 5.47 5.66 19.72
CA ASN A 90 5.56 4.21 19.72
C ASN A 90 4.88 3.60 18.48
N TYR A 91 3.73 4.15 18.07
CA TYR A 91 3.06 3.73 16.84
C TYR A 91 3.92 3.95 15.59
N ILE A 92 4.59 5.11 15.49
CA ILE A 92 5.54 5.40 14.41
C ILE A 92 6.70 4.40 14.45
N GLU A 93 7.31 4.18 15.62
CA GLU A 93 8.42 3.23 15.78
C GLU A 93 8.02 1.81 15.38
N ALA A 94 6.83 1.36 15.78
CA ALA A 94 6.31 0.05 15.39
C ALA A 94 6.25 -0.10 13.86
N LYS A 95 5.74 0.90 13.13
CA LYS A 95 5.70 0.87 11.67
C LYS A 95 7.09 0.93 11.03
N PHE A 96 8.00 1.72 11.60
CA PHE A 96 9.36 1.85 11.06
C PHE A 96 10.20 0.57 11.23
N LYS A 97 9.80 -0.37 12.10
CA LYS A 97 10.41 -1.71 12.17
C LYS A 97 10.35 -2.46 10.83
N ILE A 98 9.47 -2.10 9.90
CA ILE A 98 9.44 -2.65 8.54
C ILE A 98 10.77 -2.48 7.81
N PHE A 99 11.58 -1.51 8.21
CA PHE A 99 12.90 -1.24 7.63
C PHE A 99 14.06 -1.86 8.42
N ASN A 100 13.79 -2.54 9.53
CA ASN A 100 14.81 -3.26 10.27
C ASN A 100 15.29 -4.50 9.48
N ASN A 101 16.49 -5.00 9.81
CA ASN A 101 17.04 -6.24 9.24
C ASN A 101 17.11 -6.27 7.70
N ARG A 102 17.19 -5.11 7.05
CA ARG A 102 17.22 -5.05 5.59
C ARG A 102 18.50 -5.67 5.04
N LYS A 103 18.34 -6.60 4.12
CA LYS A 103 19.46 -7.21 3.40
C LYS A 103 19.99 -6.24 2.33
N ARG A 104 21.23 -6.49 1.87
CA ARG A 104 21.85 -5.72 0.77
C ARG A 104 20.92 -5.63 -0.43
N GLY A 105 20.76 -4.42 -0.98
CA GLY A 105 19.91 -4.14 -2.12
C GLY A 105 18.38 -4.13 -1.82
N ALA A 106 17.98 -4.13 -0.53
CA ALA A 106 16.60 -3.83 -0.15
C ALA A 106 16.30 -2.33 -0.31
N ILE A 107 15.07 -2.02 -0.71
CA ILE A 107 14.61 -0.64 -0.95
C ILE A 107 13.40 -0.36 -0.07
N GLY A 108 13.47 0.73 0.68
CA GLY A 108 12.31 1.29 1.39
C GLY A 108 11.65 2.40 0.57
N PHE A 109 10.34 2.48 0.61
CA PHE A 109 9.52 3.51 -0.03
C PHE A 109 8.73 4.25 1.05
N VAL A 110 8.75 5.57 1.01
CA VAL A 110 8.04 6.41 1.98
C VAL A 110 7.41 7.62 1.30
N ASN A 111 6.29 8.08 1.84
CA ASN A 111 5.61 9.26 1.36
C ASN A 111 6.48 10.52 1.60
N LYS A 112 6.80 11.22 0.52
CA LYS A 112 7.57 12.48 0.58
C LYS A 112 6.82 13.58 1.33
N ASN A 113 5.50 13.57 1.28
CA ASN A 113 4.63 14.65 1.73
C ASN A 113 4.07 14.42 3.15
N ASP A 114 4.32 13.26 3.75
CA ASP A 114 3.89 12.94 5.11
C ASP A 114 4.89 13.50 6.13
N HIS A 115 4.45 14.50 6.92
CA HIS A 115 5.31 15.22 7.85
C HIS A 115 5.84 14.34 9.00
N LEU A 116 5.05 13.37 9.49
CA LEU A 116 5.48 12.44 10.54
C LEU A 116 6.56 11.49 10.03
N ILE A 117 6.40 10.99 8.81
CA ILE A 117 7.42 10.19 8.14
C ILE A 117 8.67 11.02 7.93
N GLN A 118 8.54 12.25 7.40
CA GLN A 118 9.70 13.14 7.14
C GLN A 118 10.46 13.48 8.42
N LYS A 119 9.76 13.78 9.52
CA LYS A 119 10.37 14.00 10.84
C LYS A 119 11.17 12.78 11.28
N ARG A 120 10.63 11.57 11.12
CA ARG A 120 11.28 10.34 11.58
C ARG A 120 12.48 9.95 10.72
N ILE A 121 12.45 10.10 9.41
CA ILE A 121 13.58 9.71 8.54
C ILE A 121 14.81 10.61 8.70
N LYS A 122 14.65 11.84 9.20
CA LYS A 122 15.78 12.73 9.54
C LYS A 122 16.67 12.14 10.64
N THR A 123 16.10 11.33 11.53
CA THR A 123 16.82 10.72 12.66
C THR A 123 17.41 9.34 12.35
N ILE A 124 16.94 8.71 11.29
CA ILE A 124 17.48 7.45 10.78
C ILE A 124 17.99 7.73 9.37
N LYS A 125 19.17 7.20 9.00
CA LYS A 125 19.76 7.38 7.66
C LYS A 125 19.56 6.13 6.77
N PRO A 126 18.33 5.62 6.58
CA PRO A 126 18.11 4.48 5.72
C PRO A 126 18.16 4.91 4.25
N LYS A 127 18.58 4.03 3.37
CA LYS A 127 18.43 4.23 1.93
C LYS A 127 16.94 4.09 1.58
N LEU A 128 16.24 5.21 1.49
CA LEU A 128 14.82 5.28 1.19
C LEU A 128 14.57 5.95 -0.16
N LYS A 129 13.53 5.51 -0.85
CA LYS A 129 12.98 6.17 -2.02
C LYS A 129 11.75 6.98 -1.60
N LEU A 130 11.83 8.29 -1.79
CA LEU A 130 10.71 9.18 -1.53
C LEU A 130 9.69 9.04 -2.67
N VAL A 131 8.45 8.74 -2.32
CA VAL A 131 7.33 8.68 -3.26
C VAL A 131 6.56 9.98 -3.15
N ASN A 132 6.52 10.73 -4.24
CA ASN A 132 5.69 11.93 -4.32
C ASN A 132 4.26 11.50 -4.66
N VAL A 133 3.32 11.80 -3.78
CA VAL A 133 1.90 11.45 -3.92
C VAL A 133 1.04 12.63 -4.41
N ASP A 134 1.59 13.86 -4.38
CA ASP A 134 0.89 15.08 -4.80
C ASP A 134 1.13 15.42 -6.28
N THR A 135 1.86 14.61 -6.99
CA THR A 135 2.05 14.86 -8.42
C THR A 135 0.68 14.82 -9.10
N LYS A 136 0.24 15.97 -9.62
CA LYS A 136 -0.62 15.99 -10.82
C LYS A 136 0.08 15.02 -11.77
N LEU A 137 -0.49 13.85 -11.87
CA LEU A 137 0.14 12.67 -12.45
C LEU A 137 0.47 12.93 -13.92
N ASN A 138 1.58 13.62 -14.18
CA ASN A 138 2.10 13.94 -15.51
C ASN A 138 2.69 12.74 -16.24
N ASN A 139 2.40 11.55 -15.73
CA ASN A 139 2.86 10.31 -16.32
C ASN A 139 1.86 9.90 -17.42
N LEU A 140 2.35 9.68 -18.63
CA LEU A 140 1.54 9.29 -19.79
C LEU A 140 0.59 8.10 -19.51
N ILE A 141 0.99 7.20 -18.63
CA ILE A 141 0.16 6.05 -18.19
C ILE A 141 -1.08 6.56 -17.44
N LEU A 142 -0.92 7.56 -16.59
CA LEU A 142 -1.96 8.04 -15.69
C LEU A 142 -3.03 8.87 -16.40
N LYS A 143 -2.65 9.58 -17.47
CA LYS A 143 -3.62 10.25 -18.35
C LYS A 143 -4.56 9.25 -19.07
N LYS A 144 -4.17 7.97 -19.15
CA LYS A 144 -4.95 6.90 -19.77
C LYS A 144 -5.82 6.12 -18.78
N ILE A 145 -5.71 6.41 -17.47
CA ILE A 145 -6.54 5.76 -16.46
C ILE A 145 -7.95 6.35 -16.49
N ARG A 146 -8.93 5.49 -16.76
CA ARG A 146 -10.36 5.83 -16.84
C ARG A 146 -11.15 5.34 -15.63
N ASN A 147 -10.49 4.60 -14.73
CA ASN A 147 -11.14 4.01 -13.57
C ASN A 147 -11.43 5.07 -12.51
N LYS A 148 -12.72 5.31 -12.27
CA LYS A 148 -13.23 6.29 -11.29
C LYS A 148 -12.76 6.00 -9.86
N TYR A 149 -12.36 4.78 -9.53
CA TYR A 149 -11.80 4.42 -8.23
C TYR A 149 -10.55 5.26 -7.86
N PHE A 150 -9.79 5.72 -8.86
CA PHE A 150 -8.59 6.54 -8.67
C PHE A 150 -8.86 8.06 -8.78
N LEU A 151 -10.09 8.51 -8.64
CA LEU A 151 -10.41 9.93 -8.55
C LEU A 151 -10.08 10.50 -7.17
N SER A 152 -10.21 9.71 -6.09
CA SER A 152 -9.87 10.16 -4.75
C SER A 152 -8.35 10.34 -4.56
N ARG A 153 -7.95 11.35 -3.79
CA ARG A 153 -6.54 11.64 -3.50
C ARG A 153 -5.84 10.45 -2.83
N SER A 154 -6.51 9.78 -1.90
CA SER A 154 -5.97 8.61 -1.21
C SER A 154 -5.68 7.44 -2.16
N ASN A 155 -6.60 7.16 -3.09
CA ASN A 155 -6.38 6.10 -4.06
C ASN A 155 -5.33 6.47 -5.11
N GLN A 156 -5.20 7.75 -5.47
CA GLN A 156 -4.09 8.24 -6.29
C GLN A 156 -2.73 8.09 -5.57
N ALA A 157 -2.69 8.40 -4.27
CA ALA A 157 -1.50 8.17 -3.46
C ALA A 157 -1.12 6.69 -3.39
N ASN A 158 -2.09 5.80 -3.15
CA ASN A 158 -1.88 4.36 -3.18
C ASN A 158 -1.33 3.89 -4.52
N LEU A 159 -1.91 4.37 -5.63
CA LEU A 159 -1.45 4.06 -6.99
C LEU A 159 -0.02 4.55 -7.22
N SER A 160 0.37 5.72 -6.71
CA SER A 160 1.74 6.25 -6.84
C SER A 160 2.76 5.30 -6.22
N PHE A 161 2.47 4.72 -5.04
CA PHE A 161 3.32 3.70 -4.42
C PHE A 161 3.40 2.44 -5.28
N VAL A 162 2.26 1.97 -5.78
CA VAL A 162 2.22 0.80 -6.67
C VAL A 162 3.10 1.01 -7.88
N LEU A 163 2.96 2.16 -8.57
CA LEU A 163 3.75 2.47 -9.77
C LEU A 163 5.24 2.53 -9.49
N GLU A 164 5.65 3.10 -8.34
CA GLU A 164 7.06 3.14 -7.94
C GLU A 164 7.62 1.75 -7.61
N MET A 165 6.84 0.92 -6.93
CA MET A 165 7.29 -0.43 -6.55
C MET A 165 7.36 -1.37 -7.76
N ILE A 166 6.40 -1.31 -8.68
CA ILE A 166 6.38 -2.20 -9.87
C ILE A 166 7.49 -1.90 -10.88
N LYS A 167 8.12 -0.70 -10.86
CA LYS A 167 9.30 -0.41 -11.68
C LYS A 167 10.45 -1.40 -11.47
N LYS A 168 10.43 -2.13 -10.35
CA LYS A 168 11.41 -3.19 -10.03
C LYS A 168 11.10 -4.54 -10.66
N PHE A 169 9.96 -4.63 -11.35
CA PHE A 169 9.50 -5.83 -12.05
C PHE A 169 9.32 -5.50 -13.52
N ASN A 170 9.65 -6.44 -14.38
CA ASN A 170 9.44 -6.25 -15.82
C ASN A 170 7.92 -6.34 -16.11
N VAL A 171 7.22 -5.21 -16.05
CA VAL A 171 5.77 -5.07 -16.22
C VAL A 171 5.48 -4.44 -17.58
N LYS A 172 4.67 -5.11 -18.41
CA LYS A 172 4.23 -4.60 -19.71
C LYS A 172 3.27 -3.42 -19.52
N PRO A 173 3.53 -2.21 -20.07
CA PRO A 173 2.73 -1.01 -19.82
C PRO A 173 1.25 -1.15 -20.17
N ASN A 174 0.92 -1.80 -21.29
CA ASN A 174 -0.48 -2.00 -21.69
C ASN A 174 -1.24 -2.88 -20.69
N LYS A 175 -0.63 -3.98 -20.23
CA LYS A 175 -1.24 -4.84 -19.21
C LYS A 175 -1.36 -4.15 -17.87
N LEU A 176 -0.40 -3.28 -17.50
CA LEU A 176 -0.48 -2.46 -16.30
C LEU A 176 -1.72 -1.56 -16.36
N LEU A 177 -1.88 -0.82 -17.46
CA LEU A 177 -3.03 0.08 -17.65
C LEU A 177 -4.35 -0.71 -17.62
N GLU A 178 -4.39 -1.88 -18.24
CA GLU A 178 -5.56 -2.76 -18.21
C GLU A 178 -5.91 -3.21 -16.79
N SER A 179 -4.91 -3.67 -16.00
CA SER A 179 -5.12 -4.09 -14.61
C SER A 179 -5.64 -2.93 -13.74
N VAL A 180 -5.07 -1.73 -13.89
CA VAL A 180 -5.52 -0.54 -13.16
C VAL A 180 -6.95 -0.16 -13.56
N ASN A 181 -7.29 -0.21 -14.84
CA ASN A 181 -8.64 0.12 -15.30
C ASN A 181 -9.69 -0.92 -14.90
N LYS A 182 -9.31 -2.18 -14.73
CA LYS A 182 -10.18 -3.27 -14.26
C LYS A 182 -10.33 -3.32 -12.74
N PHE A 183 -9.49 -2.61 -11.99
CA PHE A 183 -9.47 -2.71 -10.53
C PHE A 183 -10.79 -2.24 -9.92
N LYS A 184 -11.44 -3.13 -9.16
CA LYS A 184 -12.76 -2.88 -8.55
C LYS A 184 -12.68 -2.46 -7.08
N GLY A 185 -11.46 -2.17 -6.58
CA GLY A 185 -11.24 -1.93 -5.16
C GLY A 185 -11.42 -3.18 -4.31
N LEU A 186 -11.61 -2.96 -3.03
CA LEU A 186 -11.91 -3.99 -2.03
C LEU A 186 -13.35 -3.85 -1.56
N ASN A 187 -13.98 -4.96 -1.21
CA ASN A 187 -15.28 -4.93 -0.55
C ASN A 187 -15.18 -4.12 0.75
N TYR A 188 -16.18 -3.30 1.01
CA TYR A 188 -16.29 -2.47 2.22
C TYR A 188 -15.23 -1.36 2.36
N ARG A 189 -14.52 -1.00 1.27
CA ARG A 189 -13.54 0.10 1.23
C ARG A 189 -13.82 0.97 0.01
N GLN A 190 -14.48 2.09 0.23
CA GLN A 190 -14.86 3.08 -0.80
C GLN A 190 -15.48 2.42 -2.05
N LYS A 191 -16.25 1.34 -1.84
CA LYS A 191 -16.87 0.60 -2.93
C LYS A 191 -18.17 1.27 -3.34
N ILE A 192 -18.22 1.76 -4.59
CA ILE A 192 -19.48 2.23 -5.18
C ILE A 192 -20.40 1.02 -5.36
N ILE A 193 -21.53 1.01 -4.66
CA ILE A 193 -22.55 -0.05 -4.72
C ILE A 193 -23.77 0.37 -5.55
N TYR A 194 -23.97 1.67 -5.73
CA TYR A 194 -25.02 2.23 -6.57
C TYR A 194 -24.54 3.54 -7.21
N ASN A 195 -24.85 3.73 -8.50
CA ASN A 195 -24.53 4.97 -9.22
C ASN A 195 -25.54 5.16 -10.36
N LYS A 196 -26.70 5.74 -10.07
CA LYS A 196 -27.74 6.09 -11.04
C LYS A 196 -28.49 7.35 -10.57
N ASN A 197 -29.12 8.08 -11.51
CA ASN A 197 -30.00 9.21 -11.21
C ASN A 197 -29.37 10.26 -10.28
N LYS A 198 -28.10 10.60 -10.49
CA LYS A 198 -27.33 11.54 -9.66
C LYS A 198 -27.12 11.06 -8.20
N LEU A 199 -27.49 9.85 -7.85
CA LEU A 199 -27.27 9.25 -6.55
C LEU A 199 -26.10 8.27 -6.63
N ILE A 200 -25.11 8.45 -5.75
CA ILE A 200 -23.98 7.54 -5.58
C ILE A 200 -24.02 7.00 -4.16
N ILE A 201 -24.10 5.68 -4.01
CA ILE A 201 -24.00 5.03 -2.70
C ILE A 201 -22.64 4.33 -2.62
N ILE A 202 -21.87 4.67 -1.60
CA ILE A 202 -20.52 4.13 -1.38
C ILE A 202 -20.50 3.36 -0.06
N ASN A 203 -20.04 2.12 -0.10
CA ASN A 203 -19.80 1.32 1.09
C ASN A 203 -18.35 1.44 1.53
N ASP A 204 -18.13 2.01 2.72
CA ASP A 204 -16.81 2.13 3.37
C ASP A 204 -16.85 1.65 4.82
N SER A 205 -17.61 0.60 5.09
CA SER A 205 -17.84 0.07 6.45
C SER A 205 -16.58 -0.49 7.14
N LYS A 206 -15.47 -0.61 6.43
CA LYS A 206 -14.14 -0.92 7.01
C LYS A 206 -13.31 0.32 7.39
N SER A 207 -13.86 1.51 7.22
CA SER A 207 -13.28 2.75 7.75
C SER A 207 -13.48 2.79 9.26
N THR A 208 -12.39 2.92 10.01
CA THR A 208 -12.42 2.93 11.49
C THR A 208 -11.92 4.24 12.08
N SER A 209 -11.57 5.21 11.23
CA SER A 209 -11.06 6.50 11.69
C SER A 209 -11.72 7.67 10.94
N TYR A 210 -11.86 8.80 11.63
CA TYR A 210 -12.37 10.04 11.02
C TYR A 210 -11.57 10.43 9.77
N SER A 211 -10.25 10.28 9.79
CA SER A 211 -9.39 10.63 8.65
C SER A 211 -9.69 9.81 7.40
N SER A 212 -10.05 8.54 7.56
CA SER A 212 -10.41 7.70 6.40
C SER A 212 -11.78 8.04 5.83
N SER A 213 -12.75 8.40 6.67
CA SER A 213 -14.09 8.78 6.23
C SER A 213 -14.13 10.20 5.65
N LYS A 214 -13.32 11.13 6.19
CA LYS A 214 -13.23 12.50 5.67
C LYS A 214 -12.83 12.54 4.20
N GLU A 215 -11.83 11.76 3.80
CA GLU A 215 -11.38 11.71 2.41
C GLU A 215 -12.47 11.22 1.43
N LEU A 216 -13.41 10.40 1.92
CA LEU A 216 -14.54 9.95 1.13
C LEU A 216 -15.57 11.06 0.90
N LEU A 217 -15.76 11.92 1.91
CA LEU A 217 -16.73 13.04 1.84
C LEU A 217 -16.21 14.19 0.96
N GLU A 218 -14.92 14.25 0.70
CA GLU A 218 -14.26 15.26 -0.16
C GLU A 218 -14.17 14.82 -1.64
N MET A 219 -14.74 13.67 -2.02
CA MET A 219 -14.81 13.15 -3.39
C MET A 219 -15.98 13.76 -4.19
#